data_2af5d113df83649b233c74c0d452fe75
#
_entry.id   2af5d113df83649b233c74c0d452fe75
#
_cell.length_a   1.000
_cell.length_b   1.000
_cell.length_c   1.000
_cell.angle_alpha   90.00
_cell.angle_beta   90.00
_cell.angle_gamma   90.00
#
_symmetry.space_group_name_H-M   'P 1'
#
loop_
_entity.id
_entity.type
_entity.pdbx_description
1 polymer ?
#
loop_
_entity_poly.entity_id
_entity_poly.type
_entity_poly.pdbx_seq_one_letter_code
_entity_poly.pdbx_strand_id
1 'polypeptide(L)'
;MVARLRPALILGLLLPACPGDKDDSGGDSTTASTTAGSSGDASTSTAPTTTVDPTTDPGSTGGSTTGAPALEPLPPLADPVPLTDEVLRVPTHPRDMDKLFDPRIPAELAKGLADGYGDIELMPGEPVLPRTLDDSPPPKPGPAPKLLARFVHLADTQLSDDESPARLANFDAAASGAFRPEEGHLCRMLNAAVRTVNRIHQDTPVDFVLLGGDNTDNSQSNELDWFLGILDGAPQVECDSAEDNDIVPGPDNDQKDPFGPVALDVPWRWVTGNHDVLRQGTWPQMQFMKEPTGTSATGGTRDYSMPGSPIITGTVLADPARAFVNEADQLKRVADAGDGHGITAAALDLGRAVYTFDVEGSPLRIFVLSSAAATGSSTGLIRQADIDSVIEPTLQTAAADNKLVIVTSHHRAGSLNNGLEPGINVGQEFADALTTAEWVDYLGTHDHVILHLAAHSHTMHADPRSPVGGHAYWEVASPALADFPHELRLLEVWDQDNGSLTIRTVAFDFVADDDPIADAGRTMGVLDFTSFWEGDGRGPEPTDRNVELWIAKP
;
A
#
# COMPACT_ATOMS: atom_id res chain seq x y z
N MET A 1 15.66 -40.21 -2.23
CA MET A 1 14.54 -40.29 -1.36
C MET A 1 15.03 -40.30 0.09
N VAL A 2 15.43 -39.22 0.63
CA VAL A 2 15.64 -39.01 2.08
C VAL A 2 15.40 -37.51 2.27
N ALA A 3 14.28 -37.18 2.86
CA ALA A 3 13.94 -35.82 3.25
C ALA A 3 14.88 -35.36 4.37
N ARG A 4 15.62 -34.30 4.15
CA ARG A 4 16.39 -33.64 5.21
C ARG A 4 15.53 -32.52 5.77
N LEU A 5 14.96 -32.73 6.95
CA LEU A 5 14.44 -31.67 7.80
C LEU A 5 15.62 -30.77 8.23
N ARG A 6 15.51 -29.50 7.98
CA ARG A 6 16.36 -28.47 8.60
C ARG A 6 15.69 -27.99 9.89
N PRO A 7 16.43 -27.84 10.98
CA PRO A 7 15.87 -27.33 12.23
C PRO A 7 15.64 -25.81 12.13
N ALA A 8 14.45 -25.38 12.51
CA ALA A 8 14.13 -23.98 12.74
C ALA A 8 15.00 -23.43 13.88
N LEU A 9 15.73 -22.38 13.61
CA LEU A 9 16.49 -21.65 14.60
C LEU A 9 15.52 -20.69 15.32
N ILE A 10 15.11 -21.05 16.54
CA ILE A 10 14.37 -20.16 17.43
C ILE A 10 15.38 -19.14 17.96
N LEU A 11 15.34 -17.92 17.41
CA LEU A 11 16.10 -16.79 17.94
C LEU A 11 15.26 -16.15 19.05
N GLY A 12 15.55 -16.54 20.28
CA GLY A 12 14.98 -15.89 21.46
C GLY A 12 15.51 -14.47 21.60
N LEU A 13 14.66 -13.46 21.42
CA LEU A 13 14.96 -12.06 21.74
C LEU A 13 15.14 -11.94 23.26
N LEU A 14 16.37 -11.79 23.70
CA LEU A 14 16.72 -11.31 25.04
C LEU A 14 16.62 -9.78 25.01
N LEU A 15 15.55 -9.25 25.57
CA LEU A 15 15.47 -7.83 25.95
C LEU A 15 16.51 -7.54 27.04
N PRO A 16 17.29 -6.46 26.95
CA PRO A 16 18.12 -6.04 28.07
C PRO A 16 17.24 -5.53 29.21
N ALA A 17 17.32 -6.20 30.36
CA ALA A 17 16.71 -5.75 31.59
C ALA A 17 17.40 -4.49 32.08
N CYS A 18 16.63 -3.46 32.43
CA CYS A 18 17.11 -2.32 33.19
C CYS A 18 17.65 -2.77 34.55
N PRO A 19 18.79 -2.22 35.02
CA PRO A 19 19.28 -2.54 36.35
C PRO A 19 18.37 -1.90 37.40
N GLY A 20 17.82 -2.76 38.25
CA GLY A 20 17.07 -2.35 39.42
C GLY A 20 17.96 -1.71 40.48
N ASP A 21 17.45 -0.66 41.07
CA ASP A 21 17.98 -0.01 42.25
C ASP A 21 18.06 -1.02 43.41
N LYS A 22 19.23 -1.10 44.01
CA LYS A 22 19.43 -1.69 45.35
C LYS A 22 19.45 -0.56 46.34
N ASP A 23 18.48 -0.59 47.25
CA ASP A 23 18.54 0.10 48.53
C ASP A 23 19.79 -0.28 49.29
N ASP A 24 20.52 0.71 49.75
CA ASP A 24 21.26 0.59 51.00
C ASP A 24 21.27 1.92 51.77
N SER A 25 20.94 1.78 53.03
CA SER A 25 20.70 2.76 54.04
C SER A 25 21.99 3.30 54.66
N GLY A 26 21.99 4.60 55.01
CA GLY A 26 22.78 5.01 56.19
C GLY A 26 23.51 6.32 56.12
N GLY A 27 23.09 7.30 56.93
CA GLY A 27 24.01 8.20 57.65
C GLY A 27 24.15 9.63 57.21
N ASP A 28 23.32 10.45 57.72
CA ASP A 28 23.53 11.60 58.62
C ASP A 28 24.53 12.75 58.30
N SER A 29 24.01 13.94 58.51
CA SER A 29 24.61 15.16 59.08
C SER A 29 25.06 16.30 58.16
N THR A 30 24.31 17.33 58.29
CA THR A 30 24.65 18.72 58.71
C THR A 30 25.14 19.75 57.69
N THR A 31 24.31 20.77 57.64
CA THR A 31 24.55 22.22 57.85
C THR A 31 25.14 23.09 56.76
N ALA A 32 24.38 24.07 56.51
CA ALA A 32 24.49 25.54 56.61
C ALA A 32 24.63 26.28 55.28
N SER A 33 23.61 27.07 54.89
CA SER A 33 23.39 28.48 55.14
C SER A 33 24.42 29.41 54.50
N THR A 34 23.96 30.27 53.62
CA THR A 34 23.92 31.74 53.65
C THR A 34 23.69 32.30 52.26
N THR A 35 22.59 32.97 52.03
CA THR A 35 22.22 34.37 52.04
C THR A 35 22.91 35.33 51.09
N ALA A 36 22.05 36.14 50.53
CA ALA A 36 22.15 37.51 50.01
C ALA A 36 22.37 37.60 48.49
N GLY A 37 21.63 38.33 47.71
CA GLY A 37 20.70 39.42 47.92
C GLY A 37 20.83 40.43 46.81
N SER A 38 19.70 41.03 46.47
CA SER A 38 19.57 42.40 45.96
C SER A 38 19.40 42.60 44.45
N SER A 39 18.18 42.90 44.10
CA SER A 39 17.56 44.19 43.74
C SER A 39 17.66 44.64 42.27
N GLY A 40 16.52 44.82 41.70
CA GLY A 40 15.92 46.01 41.07
C GLY A 40 15.90 45.89 39.56
N ASP A 41 14.89 46.13 38.82
CA ASP A 41 13.91 47.19 38.79
C ASP A 41 12.73 46.81 37.86
N ALA A 42 11.59 47.32 38.22
CA ALA A 42 10.33 47.21 37.48
C ALA A 42 10.29 48.20 36.31
N SER A 43 9.73 47.73 35.19
CA SER A 43 9.11 48.66 34.26
C SER A 43 7.80 48.02 33.72
N THR A 44 6.72 48.67 34.07
CA THR A 44 5.33 48.43 33.68
C THR A 44 5.10 48.83 32.24
N SER A 45 4.53 47.92 31.44
CA SER A 45 3.84 48.29 30.20
C SER A 45 2.49 47.56 30.18
N THR A 46 1.44 48.35 30.25
CA THR A 46 0.02 47.97 30.14
C THR A 46 -0.32 47.63 28.71
N ALA A 47 -0.85 46.42 28.49
CA ALA A 47 -1.55 46.04 27.28
C ALA A 47 -3.05 45.88 27.56
N PRO A 48 -3.94 46.25 26.64
CA PRO A 48 -5.38 46.23 26.87
C PRO A 48 -5.96 44.80 26.71
N THR A 49 -6.78 44.46 27.67
CA THR A 49 -7.62 43.28 27.73
C THR A 49 -8.74 43.40 26.72
N THR A 50 -8.76 42.55 25.72
CA THR A 50 -9.99 42.25 24.96
C THR A 50 -10.51 40.89 25.36
N THR A 51 -11.65 40.89 26.01
CA THR A 51 -12.46 39.71 26.26
C THR A 51 -12.99 39.16 24.96
N VAL A 52 -12.71 37.92 24.65
CA VAL A 52 -13.34 37.16 23.57
C VAL A 52 -14.16 36.06 24.20
N ASP A 53 -15.45 36.06 23.86
CA ASP A 53 -16.51 35.13 24.24
C ASP A 53 -16.22 33.73 23.62
N PRO A 54 -16.35 32.61 24.35
CA PRO A 54 -16.09 31.28 23.80
C PRO A 54 -17.39 30.62 23.35
N THR A 55 -17.82 30.89 22.14
CA THR A 55 -18.80 30.03 21.44
C THR A 55 -18.58 30.08 19.95
N THR A 56 -17.72 29.26 19.44
CA THR A 56 -17.81 28.73 18.06
C THR A 56 -17.13 27.36 18.03
N ASP A 57 -17.93 26.39 17.67
CA ASP A 57 -17.64 25.03 17.26
C ASP A 57 -16.44 24.97 16.31
N PRO A 58 -15.43 24.11 16.50
CA PRO A 58 -14.42 23.91 15.48
C PRO A 58 -14.99 23.04 14.39
N GLY A 59 -15.64 23.65 13.42
CA GLY A 59 -15.97 23.03 12.16
C GLY A 59 -14.69 22.52 11.50
N SER A 60 -14.71 21.24 11.15
CA SER A 60 -13.78 20.54 10.29
C SER A 60 -13.37 21.43 9.09
N THR A 61 -12.18 21.96 9.15
CA THR A 61 -11.53 22.47 7.94
C THR A 61 -10.65 21.34 7.42
N GLY A 62 -11.19 20.55 6.48
CA GLY A 62 -10.36 19.80 5.56
C GLY A 62 -9.35 20.77 4.94
N GLY A 63 -8.08 20.48 5.08
CA GLY A 63 -7.00 21.25 4.49
C GLY A 63 -7.04 21.14 2.98
N SER A 64 -7.95 21.91 2.35
CA SER A 64 -7.77 22.29 0.96
C SER A 64 -6.69 23.35 0.95
N THR A 65 -5.57 23.10 0.29
CA THR A 65 -4.51 24.06 -0.02
C THR A 65 -5.07 25.14 -0.97
N THR A 66 -6.02 25.93 -0.48
CA THR A 66 -6.59 27.05 -1.24
C THR A 66 -5.63 28.23 -1.23
N GLY A 67 -4.66 28.21 -2.16
CA GLY A 67 -3.78 29.36 -2.33
C GLY A 67 -2.49 29.15 -3.10
N ALA A 68 -1.97 27.94 -3.19
CA ALA A 68 -0.80 27.67 -4.02
C ALA A 68 -1.16 27.75 -5.52
N PRO A 69 -0.31 28.32 -6.38
CA PRO A 69 -0.55 28.31 -7.82
C PRO A 69 -0.56 26.86 -8.33
N ALA A 70 -1.47 26.57 -9.26
CA ALA A 70 -1.47 25.27 -9.93
C ALA A 70 -0.16 25.10 -10.72
N LEU A 71 0.47 23.95 -10.58
CA LEU A 71 1.61 23.56 -11.40
C LEU A 71 1.11 22.82 -12.65
N GLU A 72 1.81 23.01 -13.75
CA GLU A 72 1.46 22.32 -14.99
C GLU A 72 1.84 20.84 -14.87
N PRO A 73 0.89 19.90 -15.09
CA PRO A 73 1.21 18.48 -15.08
C PRO A 73 2.12 18.12 -16.27
N LEU A 74 2.85 17.02 -16.12
CA LEU A 74 3.60 16.45 -17.24
C LEU A 74 2.66 16.13 -18.42
N PRO A 75 3.14 16.25 -19.68
CA PRO A 75 2.31 15.96 -20.84
C PRO A 75 1.87 14.49 -20.85
N PRO A 76 0.74 14.15 -21.49
CA PRO A 76 0.37 12.76 -21.74
C PRO A 76 1.48 12.01 -22.47
N LEU A 77 1.61 10.71 -22.19
CA LEU A 77 2.57 9.85 -22.89
C LEU A 77 2.27 9.83 -24.40
N ALA A 78 3.29 10.05 -25.22
CA ALA A 78 3.15 10.11 -26.67
C ALA A 78 2.99 8.73 -27.30
N ASP A 79 3.78 7.78 -26.85
CA ASP A 79 3.83 6.43 -27.42
C ASP A 79 2.90 5.46 -26.71
N PRO A 80 2.37 4.42 -27.37
CA PRO A 80 1.64 3.33 -26.74
C PRO A 80 2.46 2.65 -25.65
N VAL A 81 1.81 2.25 -24.56
CA VAL A 81 2.44 1.51 -23.48
C VAL A 81 2.49 0.02 -23.83
N PRO A 82 3.68 -0.56 -23.99
CA PRO A 82 3.79 -2.00 -24.18
C PRO A 82 3.44 -2.72 -22.86
N LEU A 83 2.63 -3.79 -22.96
CA LEU A 83 2.38 -4.68 -21.84
C LEU A 83 3.51 -5.72 -21.73
N THR A 84 3.58 -6.45 -20.62
CA THR A 84 4.64 -7.42 -20.38
C THR A 84 4.56 -8.68 -21.27
N ASP A 85 3.45 -8.89 -21.96
CA ASP A 85 3.36 -9.90 -23.02
C ASP A 85 3.99 -9.44 -24.36
N GLU A 86 4.34 -8.16 -24.48
CA GLU A 86 5.03 -7.57 -25.63
C GLU A 86 6.50 -7.25 -25.31
N VAL A 87 6.77 -6.59 -24.16
CA VAL A 87 8.10 -6.14 -23.74
C VAL A 87 8.26 -6.30 -22.24
N LEU A 88 9.38 -6.85 -21.80
CA LEU A 88 9.79 -6.90 -20.40
C LEU A 88 10.89 -5.92 -20.10
N ARG A 89 10.84 -5.32 -18.91
CA ARG A 89 11.97 -4.62 -18.28
C ARG A 89 12.66 -5.58 -17.31
N VAL A 90 13.90 -5.92 -17.59
CA VAL A 90 14.66 -6.90 -16.81
C VAL A 90 15.91 -6.23 -16.27
N PRO A 91 16.25 -6.42 -14.99
CA PRO A 91 17.52 -5.94 -14.44
C PRO A 91 18.71 -6.48 -15.25
N THR A 92 19.69 -5.64 -15.55
CA THR A 92 20.92 -6.06 -16.26
C THR A 92 21.79 -6.99 -15.42
N HIS A 93 21.64 -6.94 -14.10
CA HIS A 93 22.25 -7.86 -13.14
C HIS A 93 21.21 -8.84 -12.62
N PRO A 94 21.50 -10.15 -12.60
CA PRO A 94 20.59 -11.11 -11.99
C PRO A 94 20.54 -10.86 -10.49
N ARG A 95 19.37 -11.12 -9.90
CA ARG A 95 19.26 -11.21 -8.45
C ARG A 95 20.12 -12.35 -7.94
N ASP A 96 21.11 -12.06 -7.11
CA ASP A 96 21.87 -13.09 -6.40
C ASP A 96 21.09 -13.51 -5.14
N MET A 97 21.31 -14.73 -4.66
CA MET A 97 20.74 -15.21 -3.41
C MET A 97 21.63 -14.89 -2.22
N ASP A 98 22.78 -14.30 -2.45
CA ASP A 98 23.69 -13.78 -1.43
C ASP A 98 23.57 -12.24 -1.41
N LYS A 99 23.46 -11.67 -0.22
CA LYS A 99 23.46 -10.23 -0.04
C LYS A 99 24.77 -9.62 -0.56
N LEU A 100 24.66 -8.81 -1.62
CA LEU A 100 25.81 -8.25 -2.31
C LEU A 100 26.34 -6.98 -1.62
N PHE A 101 25.44 -6.09 -1.23
CA PHE A 101 25.76 -4.83 -0.56
C PHE A 101 24.51 -4.30 0.17
N ASP A 102 24.71 -3.30 1.03
CA ASP A 102 23.65 -2.67 1.80
C ASP A 102 23.37 -1.26 1.24
N PRO A 103 22.21 -1.03 0.61
CA PRO A 103 21.88 0.27 0.02
C PRO A 103 21.75 1.40 1.06
N ARG A 104 21.66 1.09 2.34
CA ARG A 104 21.69 2.08 3.44
C ARG A 104 23.08 2.65 3.71
N ILE A 105 24.12 2.06 3.13
CA ILE A 105 25.49 2.52 3.25
C ILE A 105 25.84 3.38 2.02
N PRO A 106 26.02 4.72 2.14
CA PRO A 106 26.18 5.61 0.98
C PRO A 106 27.28 5.18 -0.01
N ALA A 107 28.40 4.65 0.49
CA ALA A 107 29.49 4.20 -0.37
C ALA A 107 29.16 2.91 -1.15
N GLU A 108 28.37 2.00 -0.55
CA GLU A 108 27.91 0.77 -1.20
C GLU A 108 26.80 1.07 -2.20
N LEU A 109 25.84 1.94 -1.84
CA LEU A 109 24.81 2.45 -2.73
C LEU A 109 25.44 3.08 -3.99
N ALA A 110 26.35 4.06 -3.80
CA ALA A 110 27.03 4.73 -4.91
C ALA A 110 27.80 3.74 -5.80
N LYS A 111 28.42 2.73 -5.19
CA LYS A 111 29.12 1.68 -5.93
C LYS A 111 28.13 0.79 -6.70
N GLY A 112 27.03 0.38 -6.09
CA GLY A 112 25.99 -0.44 -6.74
C GLY A 112 25.43 0.28 -7.97
N LEU A 113 25.08 1.56 -7.84
CA LEU A 113 24.63 2.39 -8.97
C LEU A 113 25.70 2.51 -10.07
N ALA A 114 26.96 2.78 -9.70
CA ALA A 114 28.05 2.90 -10.66
C ALA A 114 28.38 1.58 -11.39
N ASP A 115 28.14 0.45 -10.75
CA ASP A 115 28.32 -0.87 -11.31
C ASP A 115 27.11 -1.35 -12.15
N GLY A 116 25.99 -0.56 -12.18
CA GLY A 116 24.81 -0.84 -13.01
C GLY A 116 23.76 -1.74 -12.36
N TYR A 117 23.79 -1.92 -11.03
CA TYR A 117 22.79 -2.75 -10.33
C TYR A 117 21.37 -2.14 -10.33
N GLY A 118 21.23 -0.86 -10.64
CA GLY A 118 19.94 -0.20 -10.88
C GLY A 118 19.49 -0.19 -12.35
N ASP A 119 20.30 -0.73 -13.26
CA ASP A 119 20.03 -0.66 -14.70
C ASP A 119 19.08 -1.77 -15.15
N ILE A 120 18.23 -1.43 -16.15
CA ILE A 120 17.32 -2.35 -16.82
C ILE A 120 17.65 -2.49 -18.30
N GLU A 121 17.30 -3.63 -18.87
CA GLU A 121 17.28 -3.85 -20.32
C GLU A 121 15.89 -4.28 -20.79
N LEU A 122 15.58 -3.99 -22.05
CA LEU A 122 14.32 -4.40 -22.67
C LEU A 122 14.50 -5.77 -23.30
N MET A 123 13.62 -6.70 -22.92
CA MET A 123 13.59 -8.07 -23.44
C MET A 123 12.23 -8.33 -24.15
N PRO A 124 12.18 -9.34 -25.07
CA PRO A 124 10.90 -9.80 -25.59
C PRO A 124 9.95 -10.18 -24.45
N GLY A 125 8.66 -9.85 -24.63
CA GLY A 125 7.62 -10.15 -23.65
C GLY A 125 7.41 -11.65 -23.38
N GLU A 126 6.76 -11.94 -22.26
CA GLU A 126 6.37 -13.29 -21.86
C GLU A 126 4.98 -13.64 -22.41
N PRO A 127 4.80 -14.85 -22.96
CA PRO A 127 3.48 -15.23 -23.49
C PRO A 127 2.43 -15.29 -22.40
N VAL A 128 1.18 -14.99 -22.76
CA VAL A 128 0.03 -15.24 -21.90
C VAL A 128 -0.21 -16.74 -21.78
N LEU A 129 -0.13 -17.29 -20.58
CA LEU A 129 -0.25 -18.73 -20.32
C LEU A 129 -1.70 -19.11 -20.03
N PRO A 130 -2.36 -19.94 -20.87
CA PRO A 130 -3.69 -20.43 -20.56
C PRO A 130 -3.64 -21.47 -19.45
N ARG A 131 -4.52 -21.33 -18.45
CA ARG A 131 -4.63 -22.22 -17.29
C ARG A 131 -6.07 -22.57 -17.00
N THR A 132 -6.31 -23.79 -16.54
CA THR A 132 -7.62 -24.27 -16.07
C THR A 132 -7.51 -24.71 -14.61
N LEU A 133 -8.62 -24.75 -13.91
CA LEU A 133 -8.67 -25.09 -12.48
C LEU A 133 -8.22 -26.51 -12.15
N ASP A 134 -8.22 -27.41 -13.14
CA ASP A 134 -7.90 -28.84 -13.02
C ASP A 134 -6.72 -29.27 -13.91
N ASP A 135 -5.94 -28.31 -14.42
CA ASP A 135 -4.83 -28.53 -15.34
C ASP A 135 -5.19 -29.23 -16.66
N SER A 136 -6.48 -29.31 -16.99
CA SER A 136 -6.94 -29.84 -18.28
C SER A 136 -6.62 -28.84 -19.41
N PRO A 137 -6.53 -29.29 -20.66
CA PRO A 137 -6.39 -28.37 -21.79
C PRO A 137 -7.57 -27.39 -21.84
N PRO A 138 -7.33 -26.08 -22.06
CA PRO A 138 -8.38 -25.08 -22.10
C PRO A 138 -9.36 -25.37 -23.25
N PRO A 139 -10.67 -25.15 -23.05
CA PRO A 139 -11.65 -25.28 -24.10
C PRO A 139 -11.43 -24.23 -25.20
N LYS A 140 -11.94 -24.50 -26.40
CA LYS A 140 -11.88 -23.50 -27.47
C LYS A 140 -12.98 -22.46 -27.26
N PRO A 141 -12.70 -21.17 -27.50
CA PRO A 141 -13.73 -20.14 -27.52
C PRO A 141 -14.87 -20.48 -28.47
N GLY A 142 -16.07 -20.05 -28.13
CA GLY A 142 -17.24 -20.10 -29.01
C GLY A 142 -17.14 -19.08 -30.16
N PRO A 143 -18.17 -18.95 -30.98
CA PRO A 143 -18.13 -18.10 -32.17
C PRO A 143 -18.20 -16.58 -31.89
N ALA A 144 -18.66 -16.18 -30.71
CA ALA A 144 -18.88 -14.77 -30.37
C ALA A 144 -18.50 -14.45 -28.91
N PRO A 145 -17.21 -14.56 -28.53
CA PRO A 145 -16.77 -14.14 -27.20
C PRO A 145 -17.12 -12.68 -26.93
N LYS A 146 -17.51 -12.38 -25.69
CA LYS A 146 -17.90 -11.03 -25.26
C LYS A 146 -17.05 -10.58 -24.07
N LEU A 147 -16.41 -9.41 -24.20
CA LEU A 147 -15.78 -8.73 -23.06
C LEU A 147 -16.87 -8.30 -22.08
N LEU A 148 -16.70 -8.64 -20.80
CA LEU A 148 -17.60 -8.28 -19.71
C LEU A 148 -17.07 -7.13 -18.88
N ALA A 149 -15.75 -7.05 -18.70
CA ALA A 149 -15.06 -5.94 -18.05
C ALA A 149 -13.60 -5.91 -18.46
N ARG A 150 -13.03 -4.70 -18.46
CA ARG A 150 -11.58 -4.45 -18.53
C ARG A 150 -11.24 -3.42 -17.48
N PHE A 151 -10.36 -3.75 -16.56
CA PHE A 151 -9.97 -2.84 -15.48
C PHE A 151 -8.50 -3.01 -15.10
N VAL A 152 -7.94 -1.97 -14.47
CA VAL A 152 -6.57 -2.00 -13.92
C VAL A 152 -6.66 -2.28 -12.43
N HIS A 153 -5.78 -3.12 -11.91
CA HIS A 153 -5.53 -3.30 -10.48
C HIS A 153 -4.19 -2.67 -10.13
N LEU A 154 -4.24 -1.63 -9.30
CA LEU A 154 -3.11 -0.87 -8.74
C LEU A 154 -3.05 -1.14 -7.24
N ALA A 155 -1.96 -1.72 -6.76
CA ALA A 155 -1.85 -2.19 -5.39
C ALA A 155 -0.57 -1.72 -4.71
N ASP A 156 -0.60 -1.67 -3.40
CA ASP A 156 0.56 -1.52 -2.54
C ASP A 156 1.44 -0.34 -2.99
N THR A 157 0.83 0.85 -3.09
CA THR A 157 1.54 2.10 -3.40
C THR A 157 2.38 2.56 -2.23
N GLN A 158 1.88 2.37 -1.01
CA GLN A 158 2.53 2.66 0.26
C GLN A 158 3.19 4.05 0.30
N LEU A 159 2.46 5.10 -0.14
CA LEU A 159 2.94 6.47 -0.02
C LEU A 159 3.29 6.77 1.44
N SER A 160 4.53 7.15 1.67
CA SER A 160 5.09 7.31 3.00
C SER A 160 5.59 8.72 3.24
N ASP A 161 5.28 9.26 4.40
CA ASP A 161 6.02 10.39 4.96
C ASP A 161 7.32 9.86 5.58
N ASP A 162 8.39 9.95 4.83
CA ASP A 162 9.70 9.42 5.18
C ASP A 162 10.33 10.08 6.42
N GLU A 163 9.88 11.27 6.77
CA GLU A 163 10.34 12.02 7.94
C GLU A 163 9.48 11.86 9.19
N SER A 164 8.37 11.14 9.06
CA SER A 164 7.40 10.99 10.14
C SER A 164 7.99 10.31 11.38
N PRO A 165 7.73 10.85 12.60
CA PRO A 165 8.00 10.13 13.84
C PRO A 165 7.24 8.82 13.99
N ALA A 166 6.23 8.57 13.15
CA ALA A 166 5.48 7.32 13.12
C ALA A 166 6.30 6.17 12.57
N ARG A 167 7.26 6.43 11.69
CA ARG A 167 8.21 5.41 11.22
C ARG A 167 8.98 4.84 12.40
N LEU A 168 9.21 3.57 12.39
CA LEU A 168 9.95 2.86 13.42
C LEU A 168 11.29 2.37 12.85
N ALA A 169 12.00 3.23 12.13
CA ALA A 169 13.19 2.90 11.34
C ALA A 169 14.30 2.15 12.11
N ASN A 170 14.37 2.32 13.42
CA ASN A 170 15.28 1.51 14.26
C ASN A 170 14.91 0.03 14.32
N PHE A 171 13.72 -0.34 13.87
CA PHE A 171 13.21 -1.71 13.87
C PHE A 171 13.19 -2.34 12.47
N ASP A 172 13.70 -1.67 11.44
CA ASP A 172 13.74 -2.14 10.05
C ASP A 172 14.34 -3.55 9.92
N ALA A 173 15.35 -3.87 10.74
CA ALA A 173 15.95 -5.21 10.73
C ALA A 173 15.02 -6.32 11.25
N ALA A 174 13.93 -5.98 11.93
CA ALA A 174 12.96 -6.91 12.48
C ALA A 174 11.63 -6.93 11.69
N ALA A 175 11.44 -5.98 10.78
CA ALA A 175 10.26 -5.85 9.95
C ALA A 175 10.69 -5.83 8.48
N SER A 176 10.44 -6.91 7.77
CA SER A 176 10.64 -7.01 6.31
C SER A 176 9.87 -5.89 5.60
N GLY A 177 10.52 -5.20 4.66
CA GLY A 177 9.93 -4.13 3.88
C GLY A 177 9.78 -2.78 4.59
N ALA A 178 10.41 -2.61 5.74
CA ALA A 178 10.42 -1.33 6.44
C ALA A 178 11.42 -0.30 5.87
N PHE A 179 12.28 -0.69 4.95
CA PHE A 179 13.20 0.19 4.22
C PHE A 179 13.17 -0.12 2.74
N ARG A 180 12.93 0.90 1.95
CA ARG A 180 13.01 0.87 0.49
C ARG A 180 13.82 2.07 0.02
N PRO A 181 14.91 1.89 -0.74
CA PRO A 181 15.69 3.03 -1.24
C PRO A 181 14.89 3.93 -2.20
N GLU A 182 13.85 3.41 -2.85
CA GLU A 182 12.94 4.15 -3.73
C GLU A 182 11.84 4.94 -3.01
N GLU A 183 11.67 4.78 -1.71
CA GLU A 183 10.51 5.28 -0.96
C GLU A 183 10.27 6.78 -1.12
N GLY A 184 11.32 7.60 -1.11
CA GLY A 184 11.20 9.04 -1.34
C GLY A 184 10.67 9.42 -2.73
N HIS A 185 10.63 8.48 -3.69
CA HIS A 185 10.18 8.72 -5.07
C HIS A 185 8.76 8.23 -5.35
N LEU A 186 8.09 7.58 -4.38
CA LEU A 186 6.81 6.89 -4.62
C LEU A 186 5.70 7.80 -5.14
N CYS A 187 5.65 9.07 -4.72
CA CYS A 187 4.67 10.02 -5.25
C CYS A 187 4.84 10.25 -6.76
N ARG A 188 6.07 10.41 -7.23
CA ARG A 188 6.37 10.60 -8.65
C ARG A 188 6.13 9.29 -9.42
N MET A 189 6.46 8.14 -8.83
CA MET A 189 6.18 6.82 -9.40
C MET A 189 4.67 6.59 -9.54
N LEU A 190 3.86 6.97 -8.53
CA LEU A 190 2.40 6.91 -8.62
C LEU A 190 1.87 7.84 -9.73
N ASN A 191 2.36 9.08 -9.83
CA ASN A 191 1.97 9.99 -10.90
C ASN A 191 2.32 9.43 -12.29
N ALA A 192 3.49 8.79 -12.44
CA ALA A 192 3.89 8.11 -13.67
C ALA A 192 2.99 6.89 -13.98
N ALA A 193 2.57 6.13 -12.94
CA ALA A 193 1.60 5.05 -13.08
C ALA A 193 0.23 5.57 -13.56
N VAL A 194 -0.25 6.68 -13.01
CA VAL A 194 -1.49 7.36 -13.45
C VAL A 194 -1.40 7.76 -14.93
N ARG A 195 -0.29 8.42 -15.35
CA ARG A 195 -0.05 8.76 -16.76
C ARG A 195 -0.08 7.52 -17.66
N THR A 196 0.50 6.42 -17.18
CA THR A 196 0.56 5.14 -17.90
C THR A 196 -0.84 4.55 -18.08
N VAL A 197 -1.64 4.51 -17.02
CA VAL A 197 -3.04 4.03 -17.07
C VAL A 197 -3.87 4.87 -18.01
N ASN A 198 -3.75 6.21 -17.96
CA ASN A 198 -4.45 7.10 -18.88
C ASN A 198 -4.08 6.83 -20.34
N ARG A 199 -2.78 6.56 -20.62
CA ARG A 199 -2.34 6.23 -21.98
C ARG A 199 -2.89 4.90 -22.45
N ILE A 200 -2.91 3.86 -21.59
CA ILE A 200 -3.55 2.58 -21.89
C ILE A 200 -5.05 2.78 -22.16
N HIS A 201 -5.72 3.57 -21.34
CA HIS A 201 -7.15 3.86 -21.52
C HIS A 201 -7.47 4.51 -22.85
N GLN A 202 -6.60 5.41 -23.36
CA GLN A 202 -6.77 6.04 -24.67
C GLN A 202 -6.71 5.04 -25.82
N ASP A 203 -5.81 4.05 -25.74
CA ASP A 203 -5.66 3.02 -26.78
C ASP A 203 -6.67 1.89 -26.61
N THR A 204 -6.91 1.51 -25.37
CA THR A 204 -7.71 0.34 -24.97
C THR A 204 -8.58 0.72 -23.78
N PRO A 205 -9.86 1.10 -24.01
CA PRO A 205 -10.71 1.62 -22.94
C PRO A 205 -10.80 0.69 -21.73
N VAL A 206 -10.57 1.28 -20.56
CA VAL A 206 -10.61 0.65 -19.24
C VAL A 206 -11.87 1.16 -18.53
N ASP A 207 -12.64 0.27 -17.90
CA ASP A 207 -13.91 0.61 -17.24
C ASP A 207 -13.67 1.33 -15.90
N PHE A 208 -12.65 0.90 -15.14
CA PHE A 208 -12.26 1.49 -13.86
C PHE A 208 -10.85 1.06 -13.45
N VAL A 209 -10.26 1.77 -12.48
CA VAL A 209 -9.10 1.32 -11.72
C VAL A 209 -9.60 0.81 -10.37
N LEU A 210 -9.23 -0.41 -10.00
CA LEU A 210 -9.46 -0.97 -8.68
C LEU A 210 -8.17 -0.88 -7.88
N LEU A 211 -8.21 -0.23 -6.72
CA LEU A 211 -7.07 -0.21 -5.83
C LEU A 211 -6.95 -1.55 -5.11
N GLY A 212 -5.72 -1.94 -4.75
CA GLY A 212 -5.45 -3.19 -4.03
C GLY A 212 -5.34 -3.02 -2.52
N GLY A 213 -5.42 -1.78 -2.00
CA GLY A 213 -5.10 -1.44 -0.62
C GLY A 213 -3.63 -1.13 -0.42
N ASP A 214 -3.26 -0.77 0.80
CA ASP A 214 -1.94 -0.24 1.16
C ASP A 214 -1.58 0.97 0.28
N ASN A 215 -2.52 1.93 0.24
CA ASN A 215 -2.40 3.15 -0.54
C ASN A 215 -1.45 4.14 0.14
N THR A 216 -1.47 4.17 1.48
CA THR A 216 -0.58 4.92 2.38
C THR A 216 0.26 3.94 3.20
N ASP A 217 1.32 4.40 3.87
CA ASP A 217 2.22 3.53 4.63
C ASP A 217 1.97 3.56 6.15
N ASN A 218 1.51 4.68 6.68
CA ASN A 218 1.43 4.90 8.13
C ASN A 218 0.06 5.34 8.62
N SER A 219 -0.99 5.23 7.79
CA SER A 219 -2.34 5.70 8.18
C SER A 219 -2.37 7.19 8.55
N GLN A 220 -1.59 8.03 7.89
CA GLN A 220 -1.46 9.47 8.16
C GLN A 220 -2.30 10.32 7.21
N SER A 221 -2.69 11.51 7.70
CA SER A 221 -3.53 12.44 6.95
C SER A 221 -2.82 13.02 5.73
N ASN A 222 -1.55 13.41 5.86
CA ASN A 222 -0.75 13.92 4.74
C ASN A 222 -0.54 12.86 3.65
N GLU A 223 -0.18 11.63 4.01
CA GLU A 223 -0.05 10.52 3.05
C GLU A 223 -1.35 10.30 2.25
N LEU A 224 -2.50 10.34 2.94
CA LEU A 224 -3.81 10.22 2.28
C LEU A 224 -4.11 11.43 1.39
N ASP A 225 -3.76 12.66 1.82
CA ASP A 225 -3.96 13.87 1.00
C ASP A 225 -3.10 13.84 -0.27
N TRP A 226 -1.85 13.40 -0.18
CA TRP A 226 -0.97 13.21 -1.34
C TRP A 226 -1.55 12.18 -2.30
N PHE A 227 -1.95 11.02 -1.78
CA PHE A 227 -2.54 9.94 -2.58
C PHE A 227 -3.78 10.42 -3.35
N LEU A 228 -4.76 11.00 -2.64
CA LEU A 228 -5.98 11.54 -3.25
C LEU A 228 -5.65 12.67 -4.23
N GLY A 229 -4.73 13.56 -3.86
CA GLY A 229 -4.31 14.67 -4.72
C GLY A 229 -3.70 14.21 -6.03
N ILE A 230 -2.94 13.11 -6.04
CA ILE A 230 -2.35 12.54 -7.26
C ILE A 230 -3.44 11.90 -8.13
N LEU A 231 -4.32 11.10 -7.54
CA LEU A 231 -5.35 10.38 -8.32
C LEU A 231 -6.44 11.31 -8.87
N ASP A 232 -6.83 12.35 -8.12
CA ASP A 232 -7.91 13.26 -8.49
C ASP A 232 -7.41 14.57 -9.12
N GLY A 233 -6.09 14.77 -9.24
CA GLY A 233 -5.50 15.91 -9.91
C GLY A 233 -5.59 17.20 -9.10
N ALA A 234 -5.01 17.24 -7.91
CA ALA A 234 -4.87 18.47 -7.14
C ALA A 234 -4.08 19.53 -7.94
N PRO A 235 -4.25 20.83 -7.65
CA PRO A 235 -3.48 21.88 -8.30
C PRO A 235 -1.96 21.72 -8.18
N GLN A 236 -1.51 21.15 -7.08
CA GLN A 236 -0.15 20.65 -6.85
C GLN A 236 -0.17 19.62 -5.74
N VAL A 237 0.84 18.76 -5.72
CA VAL A 237 1.15 17.82 -4.62
C VAL A 237 2.62 17.98 -4.28
N GLU A 238 2.90 18.02 -2.99
CA GLU A 238 4.24 18.05 -2.42
C GLU A 238 4.32 16.94 -1.37
N CYS A 239 5.10 15.91 -1.68
CA CYS A 239 5.25 14.76 -0.80
C CYS A 239 6.43 14.97 0.14
N ASP A 240 6.43 16.12 0.74
CA ASP A 240 7.30 16.51 1.82
C ASP A 240 6.45 17.03 2.99
N SER A 241 6.93 16.95 4.20
CA SER A 241 6.19 17.33 5.38
C SER A 241 6.98 18.25 6.28
N ALA A 242 6.26 19.14 7.00
CA ALA A 242 6.77 20.12 7.96
C ALA A 242 7.51 21.30 7.33
N GLU A 243 8.60 21.09 6.63
CA GLU A 243 9.34 22.12 5.89
C GLU A 243 10.00 21.51 4.66
N ASP A 244 10.21 22.36 3.68
CA ASP A 244 10.87 22.07 2.43
C ASP A 244 12.33 21.65 2.65
N ASN A 245 12.65 20.42 2.33
CA ASN A 245 14.00 19.88 2.24
C ASN A 245 14.55 19.99 0.82
N ASP A 246 14.38 21.14 0.14
CA ASP A 246 14.91 21.40 -1.20
C ASP A 246 16.36 20.90 -1.35
N ILE A 247 16.50 19.67 -1.89
CA ILE A 247 17.79 18.97 -2.00
C ILE A 247 18.64 19.63 -3.09
N VAL A 248 18.01 19.99 -4.20
CA VAL A 248 18.61 20.69 -5.32
C VAL A 248 17.80 21.96 -5.57
N PRO A 249 18.29 23.14 -5.16
CA PRO A 249 17.54 24.38 -5.27
C PRO A 249 16.99 24.63 -6.67
N GLY A 250 15.67 24.77 -6.76
CA GLY A 250 14.95 25.04 -7.99
C GLY A 250 13.69 24.16 -8.12
N PRO A 251 12.81 24.42 -9.06
CA PRO A 251 11.56 23.70 -9.18
C PRO A 251 11.73 22.40 -9.99
N ASP A 252 11.02 21.36 -9.59
CA ASP A 252 10.83 20.09 -10.31
C ASP A 252 12.16 19.40 -10.72
N ASN A 253 13.08 19.31 -9.76
CA ASN A 253 14.41 18.75 -9.98
C ASN A 253 14.84 17.67 -8.98
N ASP A 254 14.08 17.46 -7.90
CA ASP A 254 14.24 16.34 -6.96
C ASP A 254 12.89 15.86 -6.42
N GLN A 255 12.92 14.82 -5.57
CA GLN A 255 11.71 14.12 -5.12
C GLN A 255 10.92 14.89 -4.05
N LYS A 256 11.49 15.93 -3.46
CA LYS A 256 10.82 16.80 -2.47
C LYS A 256 10.12 18.00 -3.10
N ASP A 257 10.41 18.27 -4.36
CA ASP A 257 9.77 19.38 -5.07
C ASP A 257 8.29 19.14 -5.29
N PRO A 258 7.45 20.19 -5.15
CA PRO A 258 6.06 20.13 -5.54
C PRO A 258 5.90 19.94 -7.05
N PHE A 259 4.88 19.17 -7.45
CA PHE A 259 4.57 18.92 -8.86
C PHE A 259 3.07 19.02 -9.16
N GLY A 260 2.73 19.24 -10.43
CA GLY A 260 1.36 19.15 -10.94
C GLY A 260 1.02 17.67 -11.23
N PRO A 261 0.13 17.04 -10.46
CA PRO A 261 -0.25 15.67 -10.74
C PRO A 261 -1.15 15.55 -11.96
N VAL A 262 -1.06 14.41 -12.65
CA VAL A 262 -1.97 14.05 -13.74
C VAL A 262 -3.11 13.23 -13.15
N ALA A 263 -4.33 13.76 -13.11
CA ALA A 263 -5.49 13.00 -12.63
C ALA A 263 -5.72 11.72 -13.44
N LEU A 264 -6.34 10.72 -12.83
CA LEU A 264 -6.87 9.57 -13.56
C LEU A 264 -8.04 10.00 -14.46
N ASP A 265 -7.95 9.65 -15.74
CA ASP A 265 -9.04 9.82 -16.72
C ASP A 265 -10.14 8.75 -16.57
N VAL A 266 -9.95 7.79 -15.66
CA VAL A 266 -10.78 6.60 -15.45
C VAL A 266 -11.29 6.61 -14.01
N PRO A 267 -12.58 6.30 -13.75
CA PRO A 267 -13.06 6.14 -12.38
C PRO A 267 -12.23 5.13 -11.60
N TRP A 268 -11.95 5.41 -10.33
CA TRP A 268 -11.24 4.46 -9.47
C TRP A 268 -12.06 4.08 -8.23
N ARG A 269 -11.72 2.95 -7.61
CA ARG A 269 -12.45 2.36 -6.50
C ARG A 269 -11.50 2.00 -5.37
N TRP A 270 -11.86 2.42 -4.16
CA TRP A 270 -11.04 2.28 -2.96
C TRP A 270 -11.09 0.86 -2.38
N VAL A 271 -9.93 0.32 -2.01
CA VAL A 271 -9.77 -0.87 -1.15
C VAL A 271 -8.85 -0.48 0.00
N THR A 272 -9.16 -0.93 1.22
CA THR A 272 -8.35 -0.65 2.41
C THR A 272 -7.41 -1.81 2.68
N GLY A 273 -6.10 -1.53 2.82
CA GLY A 273 -5.08 -2.46 3.27
C GLY A 273 -4.69 -2.24 4.75
N ASN A 274 -3.72 -3.01 5.23
CA ASN A 274 -3.27 -2.91 6.62
C ASN A 274 -2.45 -1.62 6.88
N HIS A 275 -1.65 -1.15 5.93
CA HIS A 275 -0.91 0.11 6.05
C HIS A 275 -1.84 1.34 6.06
N ASP A 276 -2.98 1.27 5.42
CA ASP A 276 -3.99 2.35 5.47
C ASP A 276 -4.58 2.55 6.87
N VAL A 277 -4.57 1.54 7.75
CA VAL A 277 -5.19 1.61 9.08
C VAL A 277 -4.21 1.45 10.24
N LEU A 278 -2.98 1.03 9.96
CA LEU A 278 -1.93 0.75 10.96
C LEU A 278 -0.65 1.52 10.59
N ARG A 279 0.15 1.79 11.60
CA ARG A 279 1.51 2.30 11.43
C ARG A 279 2.38 1.20 10.84
N GLN A 280 3.03 1.46 9.71
CA GLN A 280 3.82 0.48 8.96
C GLN A 280 3.10 -0.88 8.86
N GLY A 281 1.82 -0.81 8.59
CA GLY A 281 0.95 -1.97 8.38
C GLY A 281 0.79 -2.97 9.53
N THR A 282 1.43 -2.75 10.68
CA THR A 282 1.48 -3.72 11.78
C THR A 282 1.02 -3.16 13.12
N TRP A 283 1.41 -1.91 13.41
CA TRP A 283 1.27 -1.36 14.75
C TRP A 283 0.01 -0.50 14.87
N PRO A 284 -0.91 -0.83 15.80
CA PRO A 284 -2.07 0.01 16.03
C PRO A 284 -1.64 1.37 16.62
N GLN A 285 -2.53 2.34 16.49
CA GLN A 285 -2.36 3.67 17.09
C GLN A 285 -2.46 3.55 18.63
N MET A 286 -1.35 3.25 19.29
CA MET A 286 -1.33 3.06 20.74
C MET A 286 -0.93 4.34 21.47
N GLN A 287 -1.60 4.61 22.59
CA GLN A 287 -1.47 5.84 23.38
C GLN A 287 -0.05 6.11 23.93
N PHE A 288 0.82 5.10 24.03
CA PHE A 288 2.22 5.24 24.45
C PHE A 288 3.17 5.51 23.28
N MET A 289 2.72 5.32 22.05
CA MET A 289 3.47 5.74 20.87
C MET A 289 3.25 7.22 20.65
N LYS A 290 4.34 7.98 20.49
CA LYS A 290 4.24 9.43 20.34
C LYS A 290 3.42 9.77 19.11
N GLU A 291 2.67 10.84 19.24
CA GLU A 291 1.89 11.41 18.15
C GLU A 291 2.81 11.72 16.96
N PRO A 292 2.45 11.33 15.74
CA PRO A 292 3.28 11.60 14.57
C PRO A 292 3.41 13.10 14.28
N THR A 293 2.47 13.91 14.75
CA THR A 293 2.48 15.39 14.64
C THR A 293 3.53 16.08 15.50
N GLY A 294 4.20 15.34 16.40
CA GLY A 294 5.15 15.89 17.35
C GLY A 294 6.57 16.03 16.80
N THR A 295 7.49 16.40 17.69
CA THR A 295 8.90 16.68 17.37
C THR A 295 9.85 15.56 17.75
N SER A 296 9.39 14.36 18.03
CA SER A 296 10.24 13.33 18.62
C SER A 296 10.15 11.98 17.90
N ALA A 297 11.17 11.68 17.13
CA ALA A 297 11.37 10.41 16.44
C ALA A 297 12.20 9.41 17.27
N THR A 298 11.69 8.98 18.44
CA THR A 298 12.42 8.03 19.30
C THR A 298 12.50 6.61 18.74
N GLY A 299 11.57 6.22 17.88
CA GLY A 299 11.60 4.98 17.11
C GLY A 299 12.47 5.05 15.86
N GLY A 300 12.94 6.25 15.53
CA GLY A 300 13.66 6.55 14.29
C GLY A 300 12.72 6.91 13.15
N THR A 301 13.19 7.78 12.29
CA THR A 301 12.67 8.05 10.95
C THR A 301 13.84 8.04 9.99
N ARG A 302 13.64 8.37 8.72
CA ARG A 302 14.72 8.41 7.74
C ARG A 302 14.77 9.78 7.07
N ASP A 303 15.90 10.09 6.49
CA ASP A 303 16.11 11.27 5.66
C ASP A 303 16.49 10.81 4.24
N TYR A 304 15.50 10.75 3.36
CA TYR A 304 15.70 10.34 1.96
C TYR A 304 16.30 11.46 1.10
N SER A 305 16.49 12.65 1.65
CA SER A 305 17.30 13.70 1.00
C SER A 305 18.80 13.37 1.02
N MET A 306 19.20 12.42 1.87
CA MET A 306 20.60 11.99 2.01
C MET A 306 20.84 10.60 1.43
N PRO A 307 21.97 10.39 0.74
CA PRO A 307 22.35 9.06 0.23
C PRO A 307 22.36 7.99 1.31
N GLY A 308 21.70 6.86 1.05
CA GLY A 308 21.56 5.75 2.00
C GLY A 308 20.48 5.97 3.04
N SER A 309 19.73 7.05 2.93
CA SER A 309 18.57 7.39 3.75
C SER A 309 18.80 7.11 5.24
N PRO A 310 19.74 7.84 5.88
CA PRO A 310 20.19 7.54 7.24
C PRO A 310 19.04 7.65 8.24
N ILE A 311 19.09 6.81 9.27
CA ILE A 311 18.11 6.86 10.36
C ILE A 311 18.35 8.12 11.18
N ILE A 312 17.31 8.94 11.31
CA ILE A 312 17.26 10.09 12.19
C ILE A 312 16.53 9.70 13.48
N THR A 313 17.17 9.95 14.60
CA THR A 313 16.60 9.75 15.93
C THR A 313 16.66 11.03 16.74
N GLY A 314 15.64 11.29 17.54
CA GLY A 314 15.59 12.46 18.40
C GLY A 314 14.59 13.50 17.95
N THR A 315 15.04 14.68 17.54
CA THR A 315 14.14 15.78 17.19
C THR A 315 13.94 15.87 15.68
N VAL A 316 12.69 15.93 15.28
CA VAL A 316 12.22 16.21 13.91
C VAL A 316 11.34 17.46 13.93
N LEU A 317 11.01 18.00 12.78
CA LEU A 317 10.05 19.10 12.67
C LEU A 317 8.64 18.59 12.94
N ALA A 318 7.83 19.38 13.64
CA ALA A 318 6.43 19.03 13.92
C ALA A 318 5.57 19.34 12.69
N ASP A 319 4.69 18.42 12.35
CA ASP A 319 3.69 18.64 11.32
C ASP A 319 2.30 18.15 11.77
N PRO A 320 1.31 19.05 11.92
CA PRO A 320 -0.07 18.66 12.21
C PRO A 320 -0.72 17.76 11.16
N ALA A 321 -0.27 17.82 9.91
CA ALA A 321 -0.79 17.02 8.81
C ALA A 321 -0.44 15.52 8.93
N ARG A 322 0.54 15.16 9.76
CA ARG A 322 0.87 13.77 10.11
C ARG A 322 -0.13 13.10 11.06
N ALA A 323 -1.25 13.76 11.38
CA ALA A 323 -2.25 13.16 12.27
C ALA A 323 -2.74 11.81 11.72
N PHE A 324 -2.90 10.81 12.61
CA PHE A 324 -3.47 9.53 12.23
C PHE A 324 -4.92 9.64 11.79
N VAL A 325 -5.27 8.90 10.76
CA VAL A 325 -6.64 8.81 10.21
C VAL A 325 -7.10 7.35 10.31
N ASN A 326 -8.16 7.09 11.08
CA ASN A 326 -8.75 5.75 11.13
C ASN A 326 -9.54 5.43 9.86
N GLU A 327 -9.87 4.15 9.63
CA GLU A 327 -10.56 3.71 8.41
C GLU A 327 -11.87 4.47 8.15
N ALA A 328 -12.67 4.73 9.17
CA ALA A 328 -13.95 5.45 9.02
C ALA A 328 -13.76 6.89 8.52
N ASP A 329 -12.76 7.60 9.06
CA ASP A 329 -12.43 8.96 8.63
C ASP A 329 -11.78 8.98 7.24
N GLN A 330 -10.95 7.97 6.90
CA GLN A 330 -10.41 7.81 5.54
C GLN A 330 -11.54 7.63 4.52
N LEU A 331 -12.47 6.70 4.79
CA LEU A 331 -13.60 6.45 3.89
C LEU A 331 -14.46 7.68 3.68
N LYS A 332 -14.65 8.49 4.73
CA LYS A 332 -15.34 9.76 4.59
C LYS A 332 -14.61 10.72 3.64
N ARG A 333 -13.28 10.83 3.79
CA ARG A 333 -12.47 11.69 2.92
C ARG A 333 -12.48 11.20 1.48
N VAL A 334 -12.36 9.89 1.26
CA VAL A 334 -12.48 9.26 -0.06
C VAL A 334 -13.87 9.51 -0.66
N ALA A 335 -14.94 9.37 0.13
CA ALA A 335 -16.30 9.63 -0.33
C ALA A 335 -16.58 11.11 -0.64
N ASP A 336 -15.87 12.03 0.02
CA ASP A 336 -16.00 13.48 -0.21
C ASP A 336 -15.13 13.95 -1.40
N ALA A 337 -14.22 13.11 -1.91
CA ALA A 337 -13.34 13.39 -3.04
C ALA A 337 -13.96 12.90 -4.37
N GLY A 338 -13.61 13.55 -5.48
CA GLY A 338 -13.96 13.15 -6.85
C GLY A 338 -15.43 12.74 -7.04
N ASP A 339 -15.64 11.51 -7.52
CA ASP A 339 -16.98 10.89 -7.71
C ASP A 339 -17.43 10.05 -6.49
N GLY A 340 -16.70 10.13 -5.37
CA GLY A 340 -16.93 9.33 -4.17
C GLY A 340 -16.39 7.90 -4.25
N HIS A 341 -15.69 7.54 -5.31
CA HIS A 341 -14.87 6.35 -5.53
C HIS A 341 -15.50 5.02 -5.11
N GLY A 342 -16.83 4.94 -5.25
CA GLY A 342 -17.62 3.76 -4.92
C GLY A 342 -17.99 3.59 -3.45
N ILE A 343 -17.55 4.49 -2.58
CA ILE A 343 -17.91 4.42 -1.15
C ILE A 343 -19.40 4.66 -0.98
N THR A 344 -20.10 3.70 -0.38
CA THR A 344 -21.54 3.77 -0.15
C THR A 344 -21.88 4.30 1.24
N ALA A 345 -23.10 4.81 1.42
CA ALA A 345 -23.58 5.22 2.75
C ALA A 345 -23.50 4.06 3.76
N ALA A 346 -23.75 2.81 3.34
CA ALA A 346 -23.64 1.63 4.19
C ALA A 346 -22.18 1.37 4.63
N ALA A 347 -21.21 1.59 3.75
CA ALA A 347 -19.78 1.48 4.10
C ALA A 347 -19.37 2.58 5.11
N LEU A 348 -19.86 3.81 4.93
CA LEU A 348 -19.65 4.90 5.89
C LEU A 348 -20.27 4.61 7.25
N ASP A 349 -21.49 4.07 7.28
CA ASP A 349 -22.17 3.68 8.52
C ASP A 349 -21.44 2.53 9.23
N LEU A 350 -20.86 1.60 8.45
CA LEU A 350 -20.04 0.50 8.98
C LEU A 350 -18.65 0.98 9.45
N GLY A 351 -18.15 2.08 8.87
CA GLY A 351 -16.80 2.59 9.10
C GLY A 351 -15.69 1.69 8.53
N ARG A 352 -16.02 0.85 7.53
CA ARG A 352 -15.09 -0.07 6.86
C ARG A 352 -15.38 -0.12 5.36
N ALA A 353 -14.36 -0.34 4.53
CA ALA A 353 -14.50 -0.46 3.08
C ALA A 353 -15.16 -1.79 2.69
N VAL A 354 -16.46 -1.90 2.96
CA VAL A 354 -17.28 -3.06 2.61
C VAL A 354 -18.46 -2.58 1.78
N TYR A 355 -18.39 -2.80 0.46
CA TYR A 355 -19.39 -2.32 -0.48
C TYR A 355 -19.35 -3.08 -1.80
N THR A 356 -20.37 -2.91 -2.63
CA THR A 356 -20.43 -3.48 -3.98
C THR A 356 -20.69 -2.42 -5.01
N PHE A 357 -20.23 -2.69 -6.24
CA PHE A 357 -20.65 -1.96 -7.44
C PHE A 357 -20.77 -2.89 -8.62
N ASP A 358 -21.68 -2.56 -9.53
CA ASP A 358 -21.88 -3.31 -10.77
C ASP A 358 -21.07 -2.71 -11.91
N VAL A 359 -20.50 -3.56 -12.76
CA VAL A 359 -19.87 -3.11 -14.00
C VAL A 359 -20.98 -2.82 -15.02
N GLU A 360 -20.98 -1.62 -15.59
CA GLU A 360 -22.03 -1.16 -16.48
C GLU A 360 -22.16 -2.06 -17.72
N GLY A 361 -23.37 -2.45 -18.06
CA GLY A 361 -23.65 -3.32 -19.21
C GLY A 361 -23.16 -4.77 -19.08
N SER A 362 -22.76 -5.17 -17.87
CA SER A 362 -22.16 -6.47 -17.55
C SER A 362 -22.95 -7.20 -16.44
N PRO A 363 -22.90 -8.54 -16.40
CA PRO A 363 -23.39 -9.30 -15.26
C PRO A 363 -22.42 -9.27 -14.07
N LEU A 364 -21.27 -8.62 -14.17
CA LEU A 364 -20.25 -8.58 -13.12
C LEU A 364 -20.64 -7.62 -12.00
N ARG A 365 -20.42 -8.07 -10.78
CA ARG A 365 -20.45 -7.29 -9.54
C ARG A 365 -19.12 -7.44 -8.82
N ILE A 366 -18.52 -6.32 -8.46
CA ILE A 366 -17.32 -6.30 -7.63
C ILE A 366 -17.77 -6.14 -6.18
N PHE A 367 -17.29 -7.02 -5.31
CA PHE A 367 -17.52 -6.95 -3.87
C PHE A 367 -16.21 -6.60 -3.16
N VAL A 368 -16.09 -5.37 -2.69
CA VAL A 368 -14.95 -4.89 -1.91
C VAL A 368 -15.14 -5.27 -0.45
N LEU A 369 -14.12 -5.86 0.15
CA LEU A 369 -14.13 -6.35 1.51
C LEU A 369 -12.85 -5.92 2.25
N SER A 370 -12.95 -5.00 3.18
CA SER A 370 -11.83 -4.67 4.08
C SER A 370 -11.49 -5.88 4.96
N SER A 371 -10.26 -6.35 4.80
CA SER A 371 -9.68 -7.46 5.58
C SER A 371 -8.59 -7.01 6.54
N ALA A 372 -8.39 -5.69 6.71
CA ALA A 372 -7.40 -5.15 7.62
C ALA A 372 -7.79 -5.35 9.10
N ALA A 373 -6.83 -5.79 9.90
CA ALA A 373 -7.00 -5.98 11.34
C ALA A 373 -6.66 -4.68 12.10
N ALA A 374 -7.59 -3.73 12.18
CA ALA A 374 -7.35 -2.39 12.77
C ALA A 374 -6.87 -2.42 14.24
N THR A 375 -6.94 -3.56 14.92
CA THR A 375 -6.41 -3.75 16.28
C THR A 375 -4.90 -4.05 16.31
N GLY A 376 -4.28 -4.18 15.15
CA GLY A 376 -2.88 -4.56 14.95
C GLY A 376 -2.78 -5.89 14.21
N SER A 377 -1.65 -6.18 13.64
CA SER A 377 -1.28 -7.29 12.78
C SER A 377 -1.27 -6.92 11.29
N SER A 378 -0.17 -7.28 10.65
CA SER A 378 -0.02 -7.16 9.19
C SER A 378 -0.86 -8.19 8.43
N THR A 379 -1.37 -9.22 9.12
CA THR A 379 -2.17 -10.27 8.49
C THR A 379 -3.64 -9.89 8.38
N GLY A 380 -4.32 -10.49 7.39
CA GLY A 380 -5.74 -10.25 7.17
C GLY A 380 -6.63 -10.91 8.23
N LEU A 381 -7.79 -10.31 8.46
CA LEU A 381 -8.79 -10.79 9.40
C LEU A 381 -10.18 -10.81 8.74
N ILE A 382 -10.79 -11.99 8.69
CA ILE A 382 -12.20 -12.17 8.35
C ILE A 382 -12.86 -12.95 9.48
N ARG A 383 -13.98 -12.46 9.99
CA ARG A 383 -14.64 -13.03 11.15
C ARG A 383 -15.98 -13.67 10.77
N GLN A 384 -16.39 -14.69 11.53
CA GLN A 384 -17.74 -15.25 11.37
C GLN A 384 -18.84 -14.17 11.54
N ALA A 385 -18.60 -13.20 12.43
CA ALA A 385 -19.49 -12.07 12.60
C ALA A 385 -19.64 -11.21 11.32
N ASP A 386 -18.56 -11.06 10.53
CA ASP A 386 -18.61 -10.35 9.24
C ASP A 386 -19.37 -11.19 8.19
N ILE A 387 -19.16 -12.52 8.20
CA ILE A 387 -19.94 -13.45 7.34
C ILE A 387 -21.42 -13.24 7.62
N ASP A 388 -21.85 -13.36 8.87
CA ASP A 388 -23.27 -13.35 9.25
C ASP A 388 -23.94 -11.99 8.99
N SER A 389 -23.21 -10.90 9.21
CA SER A 389 -23.80 -9.56 9.18
C SER A 389 -23.77 -8.87 7.82
N VAL A 390 -22.76 -9.11 6.98
CA VAL A 390 -22.60 -8.36 5.73
C VAL A 390 -22.18 -9.23 4.54
N ILE A 391 -21.28 -10.23 4.70
CA ILE A 391 -20.74 -10.95 3.55
C ILE A 391 -21.79 -11.87 2.94
N GLU A 392 -22.41 -12.73 3.76
CA GLU A 392 -23.46 -13.67 3.29
C GLU A 392 -24.67 -12.93 2.68
N PRO A 393 -25.27 -11.90 3.34
CA PRO A 393 -26.35 -11.13 2.74
C PRO A 393 -25.97 -10.49 1.39
N THR A 394 -24.71 -10.03 1.25
CA THR A 394 -24.22 -9.42 0.01
C THR A 394 -24.12 -10.45 -1.12
N LEU A 395 -23.53 -11.62 -0.86
CA LEU A 395 -23.40 -12.70 -1.84
C LEU A 395 -24.77 -13.28 -2.22
N GLN A 396 -25.68 -13.47 -1.27
CA GLN A 396 -27.06 -13.89 -1.56
C GLN A 396 -27.80 -12.88 -2.46
N THR A 397 -27.61 -11.59 -2.24
CA THR A 397 -28.18 -10.53 -3.09
C THR A 397 -27.61 -10.61 -4.50
N ALA A 398 -26.29 -10.82 -4.64
CA ALA A 398 -25.65 -10.98 -5.95
C ALA A 398 -26.21 -12.21 -6.71
N ALA A 399 -26.39 -13.34 -6.01
CA ALA A 399 -26.99 -14.54 -6.58
C ALA A 399 -28.44 -14.30 -7.04
N ALA A 400 -29.25 -13.64 -6.21
CA ALA A 400 -30.64 -13.29 -6.55
C ALA A 400 -30.74 -12.36 -7.78
N ASP A 401 -29.73 -11.49 -7.96
CA ASP A 401 -29.60 -10.60 -9.11
C ASP A 401 -28.96 -11.25 -10.34
N ASN A 402 -28.63 -12.56 -10.27
CA ASN A 402 -27.90 -13.31 -11.30
C ASN A 402 -26.56 -12.64 -11.69
N LYS A 403 -25.82 -12.16 -10.71
CA LYS A 403 -24.50 -11.54 -10.90
C LYS A 403 -23.38 -12.56 -10.75
N LEU A 404 -22.35 -12.42 -11.58
CA LEU A 404 -21.04 -13.02 -11.38
C LEU A 404 -20.25 -12.11 -10.43
N VAL A 405 -19.58 -12.67 -9.44
CA VAL A 405 -18.92 -11.90 -8.40
C VAL A 405 -17.41 -12.04 -8.45
N ILE A 406 -16.73 -10.90 -8.44
CA ILE A 406 -15.33 -10.80 -8.08
C ILE A 406 -15.29 -10.26 -6.64
N VAL A 407 -14.82 -11.07 -5.70
CA VAL A 407 -14.51 -10.61 -4.35
C VAL A 407 -13.13 -9.99 -4.37
N THR A 408 -12.97 -8.79 -3.84
CA THR A 408 -11.66 -8.17 -3.69
C THR A 408 -11.41 -7.78 -2.24
N SER A 409 -10.25 -8.14 -1.74
CA SER A 409 -9.72 -7.73 -0.44
C SER A 409 -8.22 -7.53 -0.56
N HIS A 410 -7.64 -6.73 0.31
CA HIS A 410 -6.19 -6.54 0.29
C HIS A 410 -5.44 -7.86 0.50
N HIS A 411 -5.82 -8.64 1.53
CA HIS A 411 -5.13 -9.88 1.87
C HIS A 411 -5.64 -11.06 1.05
N ARG A 412 -4.70 -11.90 0.59
CA ARG A 412 -4.97 -13.23 0.04
C ARG A 412 -5.55 -14.15 1.12
N ALA A 413 -6.23 -15.22 0.71
CA ALA A 413 -6.68 -16.25 1.64
C ALA A 413 -5.54 -16.80 2.51
N GLY A 414 -4.35 -16.99 1.92
CA GLY A 414 -3.16 -17.48 2.62
C GLY A 414 -2.56 -16.53 3.66
N SER A 415 -2.96 -15.25 3.63
CA SER A 415 -2.52 -14.24 4.60
C SER A 415 -3.53 -13.99 5.72
N LEU A 416 -4.63 -14.75 5.79
CA LEU A 416 -5.62 -14.62 6.86
C LEU A 416 -5.15 -15.25 8.16
N ASN A 417 -5.41 -14.58 9.27
CA ASN A 417 -5.07 -15.01 10.62
C ASN A 417 -6.15 -14.57 11.62
N ASN A 418 -5.94 -14.86 12.88
CA ASN A 418 -6.87 -14.57 13.98
C ASN A 418 -6.78 -13.12 14.53
N GLY A 419 -6.05 -12.24 13.89
CA GLY A 419 -5.85 -10.84 14.32
C GLY A 419 -4.62 -10.61 15.20
N LEU A 420 -3.82 -11.66 15.47
CA LEU A 420 -2.52 -11.52 16.15
C LEU A 420 -1.38 -11.55 15.13
N GLU A 421 -0.41 -10.66 15.30
CA GLU A 421 0.78 -10.65 14.48
C GLU A 421 1.65 -11.89 14.75
N PRO A 422 2.01 -12.67 13.72
CA PRO A 422 2.84 -13.84 13.87
C PRO A 422 4.23 -13.51 14.48
N GLY A 423 4.58 -14.20 15.56
CA GLY A 423 5.90 -14.07 16.19
C GLY A 423 6.07 -12.89 17.14
N ILE A 424 5.16 -11.93 17.15
CA ILE A 424 5.15 -10.82 18.11
C ILE A 424 3.74 -10.67 18.72
N ASN A 425 3.68 -10.15 19.93
CA ASN A 425 2.40 -10.05 20.65
C ASN A 425 1.73 -8.70 20.38
N VAL A 426 1.37 -8.46 19.13
CA VAL A 426 0.66 -7.28 18.65
C VAL A 426 -0.68 -7.70 18.03
N GLY A 427 -1.72 -6.88 18.20
CA GLY A 427 -3.07 -7.18 17.74
C GLY A 427 -3.98 -7.70 18.84
N GLN A 428 -5.16 -8.13 18.43
CA GLN A 428 -6.17 -8.73 19.30
C GLN A 428 -6.63 -10.05 18.67
N GLU A 429 -6.59 -11.11 19.47
CA GLU A 429 -7.10 -12.42 19.05
C GLU A 429 -8.63 -12.42 18.97
N PHE A 430 -9.14 -12.93 17.85
CA PHE A 430 -10.57 -13.13 17.61
C PHE A 430 -10.84 -14.63 17.43
N ALA A 431 -11.59 -15.19 18.38
CA ALA A 431 -11.93 -16.63 18.40
C ALA A 431 -12.87 -17.05 17.27
N ASP A 432 -13.51 -16.09 16.60
CA ASP A 432 -14.41 -16.28 15.46
C ASP A 432 -13.75 -15.89 14.11
N ALA A 433 -12.43 -15.71 14.09
CA ALA A 433 -11.68 -15.49 12.85
C ALA A 433 -11.64 -16.77 12.02
N LEU A 434 -11.83 -16.61 10.70
CA LEU A 434 -11.74 -17.70 9.75
C LEU A 434 -10.27 -18.00 9.43
N THR A 435 -9.97 -19.28 9.36
CA THR A 435 -8.70 -19.76 8.77
C THR A 435 -8.73 -19.64 7.25
N THR A 436 -7.56 -19.72 6.61
CA THR A 436 -7.44 -19.83 5.14
C THR A 436 -8.40 -20.86 4.55
N ALA A 437 -8.43 -22.07 5.12
CA ALA A 437 -9.25 -23.16 4.61
C ALA A 437 -10.75 -22.85 4.74
N GLU A 438 -11.18 -22.32 5.86
CA GLU A 438 -12.58 -21.96 6.10
C GLU A 438 -13.04 -20.82 5.16
N TRP A 439 -12.18 -19.82 4.90
CA TRP A 439 -12.50 -18.77 3.93
C TRP A 439 -12.59 -19.31 2.50
N VAL A 440 -11.63 -20.15 2.09
CA VAL A 440 -11.64 -20.77 0.76
C VAL A 440 -12.89 -21.64 0.58
N ASP A 441 -13.23 -22.48 1.57
CA ASP A 441 -14.42 -23.33 1.54
C ASP A 441 -15.70 -22.50 1.53
N TYR A 442 -15.76 -21.42 2.31
CA TYR A 442 -16.91 -20.52 2.37
C TYR A 442 -17.18 -19.87 1.00
N LEU A 443 -16.18 -19.25 0.37
CA LEU A 443 -16.35 -18.67 -0.97
C LEU A 443 -16.79 -19.73 -1.99
N GLY A 444 -16.28 -20.94 -1.88
CA GLY A 444 -16.66 -22.06 -2.74
C GLY A 444 -18.10 -22.55 -2.57
N THR A 445 -18.83 -22.15 -1.51
CA THR A 445 -20.27 -22.41 -1.40
C THR A 445 -21.11 -21.51 -2.32
N HIS A 446 -20.51 -20.49 -2.91
CA HIS A 446 -21.15 -19.49 -3.77
C HIS A 446 -20.67 -19.66 -5.22
N ASP A 447 -21.36 -20.46 -6.03
CA ASP A 447 -20.98 -20.81 -7.40
C ASP A 447 -20.80 -19.59 -8.34
N HIS A 448 -21.44 -18.47 -8.04
CA HIS A 448 -21.32 -17.22 -8.76
C HIS A 448 -20.05 -16.40 -8.42
N VAL A 449 -19.24 -16.79 -7.41
CA VAL A 449 -17.92 -16.22 -7.16
C VAL A 449 -16.90 -16.82 -8.12
N ILE A 450 -16.37 -16.01 -9.03
CA ILE A 450 -15.45 -16.47 -10.08
C ILE A 450 -13.97 -16.14 -9.78
N LEU A 451 -13.73 -15.13 -8.94
CA LEU A 451 -12.41 -14.63 -8.63
C LEU A 451 -12.36 -14.05 -7.21
N HIS A 452 -11.29 -14.35 -6.48
CA HIS A 452 -10.82 -13.57 -5.35
C HIS A 452 -9.58 -12.79 -5.80
N LEU A 453 -9.66 -11.45 -5.84
CA LEU A 453 -8.59 -10.57 -6.26
C LEU A 453 -7.96 -9.91 -5.04
N ALA A 454 -6.64 -10.01 -4.89
CA ALA A 454 -5.90 -9.57 -3.71
C ALA A 454 -4.56 -8.90 -4.07
N ALA A 455 -3.83 -8.49 -3.03
CA ALA A 455 -2.56 -7.77 -3.08
C ALA A 455 -1.64 -8.20 -1.91
N HIS A 456 -1.10 -7.27 -1.12
CA HIS A 456 -0.42 -7.47 0.16
C HIS A 456 0.93 -8.20 0.10
N SER A 457 1.04 -9.26 -0.67
CA SER A 457 2.28 -10.06 -0.70
C SER A 457 3.38 -9.46 -1.57
N HIS A 458 3.10 -8.36 -2.28
CA HIS A 458 3.97 -7.70 -3.25
C HIS A 458 4.48 -8.65 -4.35
N THR A 459 3.84 -9.81 -4.50
CA THR A 459 4.20 -10.84 -5.46
C THR A 459 3.01 -11.22 -6.33
N MET A 460 3.28 -11.62 -7.57
CA MET A 460 2.24 -12.09 -8.47
C MET A 460 1.84 -13.51 -8.15
N HIS A 461 0.55 -13.75 -8.04
CA HIS A 461 -0.01 -15.10 -7.90
C HIS A 461 -1.25 -15.27 -8.76
N ALA A 462 -1.47 -16.51 -9.24
CA ALA A 462 -2.68 -16.92 -9.92
C ALA A 462 -2.97 -18.39 -9.54
N ASP A 463 -3.61 -18.58 -8.40
CA ASP A 463 -3.81 -19.88 -7.77
C ASP A 463 -5.21 -20.42 -7.98
N PRO A 464 -5.39 -21.70 -8.41
CA PRO A 464 -6.68 -22.35 -8.36
C PRO A 464 -7.07 -22.62 -6.90
N ARG A 465 -8.29 -22.26 -6.52
CA ARG A 465 -8.87 -22.59 -5.21
C ARG A 465 -9.87 -23.73 -5.41
N SER A 466 -9.64 -24.81 -4.66
CA SER A 466 -10.43 -26.06 -4.73
C SER A 466 -11.11 -26.33 -3.39
N PRO A 467 -12.24 -25.68 -3.10
CA PRO A 467 -12.97 -25.85 -1.84
C PRO A 467 -13.46 -27.28 -1.65
N VAL A 468 -13.58 -27.72 -0.41
CA VAL A 468 -14.10 -29.05 -0.08
C VAL A 468 -15.62 -29.08 -0.34
N GLY A 469 -16.04 -29.78 -1.39
CA GLY A 469 -17.45 -29.92 -1.75
C GLY A 469 -18.12 -28.68 -2.31
N GLY A 470 -17.32 -27.67 -2.69
CA GLY A 470 -17.76 -26.42 -3.26
C GLY A 470 -17.35 -26.22 -4.72
N HIS A 471 -17.69 -25.04 -5.26
CA HIS A 471 -17.28 -24.58 -6.57
C HIS A 471 -15.83 -24.09 -6.53
N ALA A 472 -15.01 -24.52 -7.50
CA ALA A 472 -13.63 -24.05 -7.63
C ALA A 472 -13.60 -22.68 -8.32
N TYR A 473 -12.71 -21.79 -7.88
CA TYR A 473 -12.53 -20.45 -8.39
C TYR A 473 -11.05 -20.04 -8.43
N TRP A 474 -10.74 -18.90 -9.02
CA TRP A 474 -9.38 -18.39 -9.07
C TRP A 474 -9.11 -17.39 -7.93
N GLU A 475 -7.91 -17.43 -7.37
CA GLU A 475 -7.35 -16.34 -6.58
C GLU A 475 -6.18 -15.73 -7.34
N VAL A 476 -6.20 -14.39 -7.51
CA VAL A 476 -5.15 -13.63 -8.19
C VAL A 476 -4.66 -12.55 -7.24
N ALA A 477 -3.34 -12.41 -7.13
CA ALA A 477 -2.72 -11.28 -6.43
C ALA A 477 -1.87 -10.46 -7.38
N SER A 478 -1.92 -9.13 -7.20
CA SER A 478 -1.10 -8.18 -7.93
C SER A 478 0.19 -7.85 -7.19
N PRO A 479 1.25 -7.46 -7.91
CA PRO A 479 2.47 -6.97 -7.30
C PRO A 479 2.26 -5.57 -6.73
N ALA A 480 3.27 -5.07 -6.00
CA ALA A 480 3.29 -3.72 -5.45
C ALA A 480 3.80 -2.70 -6.48
N LEU A 481 3.26 -1.47 -6.41
CA LEU A 481 3.92 -0.33 -7.03
C LEU A 481 5.16 0.09 -6.24
N ALA A 482 5.15 -0.08 -4.92
CA ALA A 482 6.25 0.30 -4.03
C ALA A 482 7.53 -0.51 -4.22
N ASP A 483 7.44 -1.77 -4.60
CA ASP A 483 8.59 -2.66 -4.74
C ASP A 483 8.79 -3.11 -6.19
N PHE A 484 10.05 -3.43 -6.56
CA PHE A 484 10.31 -4.05 -7.87
C PHE A 484 9.45 -5.34 -8.04
N PRO A 485 8.76 -5.55 -9.17
CA PRO A 485 8.97 -4.90 -10.48
C PRO A 485 8.20 -3.60 -10.70
N HIS A 486 7.48 -3.03 -9.73
CA HIS A 486 6.67 -1.82 -9.87
C HIS A 486 5.55 -1.95 -10.91
N GLU A 487 5.06 -3.16 -11.12
CA GLU A 487 4.08 -3.48 -12.14
C GLU A 487 2.64 -3.36 -11.61
N LEU A 488 1.73 -3.02 -12.52
CA LEU A 488 0.29 -3.06 -12.34
C LEU A 488 -0.28 -4.22 -13.15
N ARG A 489 -1.56 -4.59 -12.94
CA ARG A 489 -2.26 -5.58 -13.77
C ARG A 489 -3.39 -4.97 -14.56
N LEU A 490 -3.45 -5.28 -15.85
CA LEU A 490 -4.64 -5.13 -16.68
C LEU A 490 -5.41 -6.44 -16.63
N LEU A 491 -6.66 -6.40 -16.17
CA LEU A 491 -7.56 -7.57 -16.10
C LEU A 491 -8.68 -7.42 -17.10
N GLU A 492 -8.99 -8.53 -17.79
CA GLU A 492 -10.12 -8.66 -18.68
C GLU A 492 -10.94 -9.88 -18.31
N VAL A 493 -12.24 -9.73 -18.19
CA VAL A 493 -13.18 -10.85 -17.99
C VAL A 493 -13.99 -11.05 -19.26
N TRP A 494 -13.94 -12.24 -19.83
CA TRP A 494 -14.62 -12.58 -21.06
C TRP A 494 -15.63 -13.71 -20.88
N ASP A 495 -16.81 -13.57 -21.45
CA ASP A 495 -17.71 -14.69 -21.72
C ASP A 495 -17.27 -15.33 -23.04
N GLN A 496 -16.86 -16.57 -23.00
CA GLN A 496 -16.27 -17.27 -24.15
C GLN A 496 -17.33 -17.88 -25.10
N ASP A 497 -18.61 -17.64 -24.87
CA ASP A 497 -19.72 -18.16 -25.71
C ASP A 497 -19.70 -19.69 -25.88
N ASN A 498 -19.14 -20.40 -24.90
CA ASN A 498 -18.98 -21.85 -24.89
C ASN A 498 -19.35 -22.50 -23.54
N GLY A 499 -19.95 -21.71 -22.62
CA GLY A 499 -20.24 -22.14 -21.25
C GLY A 499 -19.05 -21.92 -20.29
N SER A 500 -18.02 -21.19 -20.73
CA SER A 500 -16.88 -20.82 -19.89
C SER A 500 -16.69 -19.30 -19.86
N LEU A 501 -16.02 -18.84 -18.83
CA LEU A 501 -15.45 -17.51 -18.73
C LEU A 501 -13.92 -17.61 -18.80
N THR A 502 -13.26 -16.52 -19.19
CA THR A 502 -11.84 -16.35 -18.95
C THR A 502 -11.57 -15.05 -18.20
N ILE A 503 -10.58 -15.10 -17.31
CA ILE A 503 -10.00 -13.96 -16.63
C ILE A 503 -8.58 -13.85 -17.16
N ARG A 504 -8.36 -12.92 -18.09
CA ARG A 504 -7.04 -12.65 -18.63
C ARG A 504 -6.39 -11.57 -17.80
N THR A 505 -5.18 -11.81 -17.31
CA THR A 505 -4.38 -10.80 -16.61
C THR A 505 -3.06 -10.62 -17.31
N VAL A 506 -2.67 -9.39 -17.57
CA VAL A 506 -1.37 -9.02 -18.13
C VAL A 506 -0.79 -7.89 -17.30
N ALA A 507 0.45 -8.05 -16.88
CA ALA A 507 1.12 -6.99 -16.12
C ALA A 507 1.66 -5.91 -17.06
N PHE A 508 1.94 -4.73 -16.51
CA PHE A 508 2.61 -3.65 -17.20
C PHE A 508 3.34 -2.75 -16.19
N ASP A 509 4.48 -2.22 -16.63
CA ASP A 509 5.26 -1.24 -15.89
C ASP A 509 4.70 0.17 -16.06
N PHE A 510 4.92 1.05 -15.08
CA PHE A 510 4.74 2.47 -15.34
C PHE A 510 5.78 3.01 -16.32
N VAL A 511 5.44 4.04 -17.07
CA VAL A 511 6.32 4.72 -18.01
C VAL A 511 6.75 6.05 -17.41
N ALA A 512 8.06 6.24 -17.28
CA ALA A 512 8.68 7.43 -16.68
C ALA A 512 9.18 8.45 -17.71
N ASP A 513 8.69 8.38 -18.96
CA ASP A 513 9.09 9.34 -20.00
C ASP A 513 8.80 10.77 -19.56
N ASP A 514 9.78 11.65 -19.69
CA ASP A 514 9.76 13.05 -19.22
C ASP A 514 9.67 13.21 -17.68
N ASP A 515 9.82 12.12 -16.90
CA ASP A 515 9.86 12.14 -15.44
C ASP A 515 11.15 11.48 -14.90
N PRO A 516 12.28 12.20 -14.87
CA PRO A 516 13.54 11.64 -14.40
C PRO A 516 13.51 11.29 -12.90
N ILE A 517 12.59 11.86 -12.13
CA ILE A 517 12.45 11.58 -10.69
C ILE A 517 11.76 10.23 -10.50
N ALA A 518 10.70 9.95 -11.25
CA ALA A 518 10.06 8.62 -11.25
C ALA A 518 11.02 7.53 -11.77
N ASP A 519 11.86 7.84 -12.78
CA ASP A 519 12.85 6.91 -13.30
C ASP A 519 13.99 6.63 -12.31
N ALA A 520 14.37 7.64 -11.51
CA ALA A 520 15.30 7.46 -10.40
C ALA A 520 14.71 6.52 -9.33
N GLY A 521 13.42 6.64 -9.02
CA GLY A 521 12.72 5.71 -8.12
C GLY A 521 12.77 4.27 -8.64
N ARG A 522 12.47 4.05 -9.93
CA ARG A 522 12.63 2.72 -10.56
C ARG A 522 14.05 2.20 -10.41
N THR A 523 15.05 3.04 -10.68
CA THR A 523 16.47 2.67 -10.57
C THR A 523 16.80 2.20 -9.16
N MET A 524 16.26 2.87 -8.14
CA MET A 524 16.45 2.49 -6.74
C MET A 524 15.75 1.16 -6.41
N GLY A 525 14.52 0.93 -6.86
CA GLY A 525 13.83 -0.33 -6.65
C GLY A 525 14.49 -1.52 -7.37
N VAL A 526 15.02 -1.31 -8.58
CA VAL A 526 15.83 -2.33 -9.26
C VAL A 526 17.10 -2.64 -8.47
N LEU A 527 17.77 -1.62 -7.92
CA LEU A 527 18.96 -1.79 -7.09
C LEU A 527 18.63 -2.53 -5.80
N ASP A 528 17.52 -2.23 -5.15
CA ASP A 528 17.06 -2.94 -3.95
C ASP A 528 16.88 -4.43 -4.24
N PHE A 529 16.14 -4.75 -5.29
CA PHE A 529 15.92 -6.12 -5.73
C PHE A 529 17.22 -6.86 -6.05
N THR A 530 18.14 -6.26 -6.82
CA THR A 530 19.38 -6.90 -7.24
C THR A 530 20.42 -7.02 -6.14
N SER A 531 20.41 -6.10 -5.15
CA SER A 531 21.34 -6.15 -4.00
C SER A 531 21.02 -7.29 -3.04
N PHE A 532 19.77 -7.77 -3.04
CA PHE A 532 19.26 -8.81 -2.15
C PHE A 532 19.49 -8.49 -0.65
N TRP A 533 19.50 -7.20 -0.30
CA TRP A 533 19.81 -6.82 1.07
C TRP A 533 18.72 -7.25 2.06
N GLU A 534 17.46 -7.19 1.69
CA GLU A 534 16.33 -7.69 2.50
C GLU A 534 16.23 -9.21 2.50
N GLY A 535 16.70 -9.87 1.45
CA GLY A 535 16.74 -11.33 1.37
C GLY A 535 15.39 -11.99 1.14
N ASP A 536 14.32 -11.24 0.89
CA ASP A 536 13.00 -11.80 0.66
C ASP A 536 12.78 -12.20 -0.82
N GLY A 537 11.77 -13.00 -1.03
CA GLY A 537 11.50 -13.62 -2.32
C GLY A 537 10.70 -12.73 -3.28
N ARG A 538 10.60 -11.43 -3.05
CA ARG A 538 9.87 -10.53 -3.92
C ARG A 538 10.47 -10.52 -5.32
N GLY A 539 9.66 -10.53 -6.28
CA GLY A 539 10.05 -10.56 -7.67
C GLY A 539 8.98 -11.28 -8.49
N PRO A 540 8.95 -11.04 -9.80
CA PRO A 540 7.94 -11.64 -10.64
C PRO A 540 8.09 -13.16 -10.68
N GLU A 541 6.97 -13.86 -10.47
CA GLU A 541 6.86 -15.28 -10.81
C GLU A 541 6.44 -15.37 -12.28
N PRO A 542 7.32 -15.79 -13.21
CA PRO A 542 7.04 -15.74 -14.64
C PRO A 542 5.78 -16.52 -15.05
N THR A 543 5.43 -17.55 -14.29
CA THR A 543 4.24 -18.37 -14.54
C THR A 543 2.92 -17.69 -14.16
N ASP A 544 2.96 -16.62 -13.40
CA ASP A 544 1.79 -15.94 -12.85
C ASP A 544 1.66 -14.47 -13.34
N ARG A 545 2.65 -13.96 -14.11
CA ARG A 545 2.63 -12.59 -14.62
C ARG A 545 1.55 -12.40 -15.67
N ASN A 546 1.57 -13.23 -16.73
CA ASN A 546 0.65 -13.12 -17.85
C ASN A 546 -0.13 -14.42 -18.00
N VAL A 547 -1.40 -14.42 -17.60
CA VAL A 547 -2.20 -15.64 -17.60
C VAL A 547 -3.62 -15.41 -18.17
N GLU A 548 -4.17 -16.46 -18.76
CA GLU A 548 -5.57 -16.56 -19.16
C GLU A 548 -6.21 -17.71 -18.37
N LEU A 549 -7.00 -17.38 -17.38
CA LEU A 549 -7.56 -18.28 -16.38
C LEU A 549 -8.98 -18.70 -16.80
N TRP A 550 -9.16 -19.96 -17.11
CA TRP A 550 -10.43 -20.51 -17.54
C TRP A 550 -11.26 -21.04 -16.37
N ILE A 551 -12.54 -20.70 -16.34
CA ILE A 551 -13.49 -21.16 -15.33
C ILE A 551 -14.84 -21.48 -16.01
N ALA A 552 -15.54 -22.53 -15.56
CA ALA A 552 -16.90 -22.79 -16.02
C ALA A 552 -17.82 -21.60 -15.63
N LYS A 553 -18.67 -21.19 -16.54
CA LYS A 553 -19.68 -20.18 -16.25
C LYS A 553 -20.77 -20.80 -15.38
N PRO A 554 -21.06 -20.22 -14.19
CA PRO A 554 -22.12 -20.72 -13.29
C PRO A 554 -23.49 -20.75 -13.90
#